data_a61180cb80cf41f284c75822d0d9b091
#
_entry.id   a61180cb80cf41f284c75822d0d9b091
#
_cell.length_a   1.000
_cell.length_b   1.000
_cell.length_c   1.000
_cell.angle_alpha   90.00
_cell.angle_beta   90.00
_cell.angle_gamma   90.00
#
_symmetry.space_group_name_H-M   'P 1'
#
loop_
_entity.id
_entity.type
_entity.pdbx_description
1 polymer ?
#
loop_
_entity_poly.entity_id
_entity_poly.type
_entity_poly.pdbx_seq_one_letter_code
_entity_poly.pdbx_strand_id
1 'polypeptide(L)'
;MEKITYLVHWGKNKETAWSGTNYSLFKALSKYYQVDDVNLKFPKVISVLMHRLLRLDWFAGGYYELQYFRRKYKGVKGMVLQMSGIVDASPATQAYIYNDLSVSYVEYMRKHLPKVFAVSDFQNANLSLLHKQAMAQSRFYDKCTGIFCMGHWLRKFLIESGLPESKVIYSGGGTNVNFSLINPQEKTNNKILFVGKDFRRKGGHVTYAAFKLLRQRGENVELYVAGPLNDPIENPVEGYHFMGQVNFEAVADLFNKCDIFCMPSYFEAYGLVFIEALTFGLPCIGRDCYEMPYFIDEGKTGLLLKEDDPEQLAGLMKKILSDSTYKENVAKRHDYYVQEYSWDAVAKRMKTAMDRN
;
A
#
# COMPACT_ATOMS: atom_id res chain seq x y z
N MET A 1 20.27 15.99 -19.05
CA MET A 1 19.40 14.96 -18.47
C MET A 1 18.43 14.51 -19.53
N GLU A 2 18.23 13.22 -19.65
CA GLU A 2 17.24 12.64 -20.55
C GLU A 2 15.83 13.06 -20.13
N LYS A 3 14.90 13.16 -21.09
CA LYS A 3 13.54 13.61 -20.83
C LYS A 3 12.61 12.42 -20.61
N ILE A 4 11.79 12.48 -19.52
CA ILE A 4 10.74 11.49 -19.25
C ILE A 4 9.40 12.18 -19.08
N THR A 5 8.36 11.64 -19.73
CA THR A 5 6.98 12.08 -19.53
C THR A 5 6.34 11.29 -18.39
N TYR A 6 5.93 11.98 -17.33
CA TYR A 6 5.32 11.41 -16.14
C TYR A 6 3.79 11.59 -16.19
N LEU A 7 3.07 10.51 -16.55
CA LEU A 7 1.61 10.53 -16.65
C LEU A 7 0.99 10.17 -15.31
N VAL A 8 0.29 11.13 -14.71
CA VAL A 8 -0.18 11.01 -13.33
C VAL A 8 -1.52 11.71 -13.11
N HIS A 9 -2.32 11.20 -12.19
CA HIS A 9 -3.50 11.90 -11.67
C HIS A 9 -3.14 12.58 -10.33
N TRP A 10 -3.00 13.90 -10.33
CA TRP A 10 -2.64 14.65 -9.13
C TRP A 10 -3.79 14.83 -8.13
N GLY A 11 -5.03 14.56 -8.52
CA GLY A 11 -6.18 14.82 -7.66
C GLY A 11 -6.39 16.30 -7.38
N LYS A 12 -6.76 16.63 -6.14
CA LYS A 12 -6.96 18.01 -5.69
C LYS A 12 -5.66 18.68 -5.23
N ASN A 13 -4.78 17.92 -4.61
CA ASN A 13 -3.50 18.37 -4.09
C ASN A 13 -2.39 17.44 -4.61
N LYS A 14 -1.37 18.04 -5.24
CA LYS A 14 -0.24 17.33 -5.82
C LYS A 14 0.57 16.56 -4.75
N GLU A 15 0.77 17.18 -3.60
CA GLU A 15 1.61 16.63 -2.53
C GLU A 15 0.97 15.42 -1.82
N THR A 16 -0.36 15.36 -1.76
CA THR A 16 -1.10 14.28 -1.09
C THR A 16 -1.64 13.23 -2.06
N ALA A 17 -1.39 13.39 -3.37
CA ALA A 17 -1.85 12.45 -4.38
C ALA A 17 -1.30 11.05 -4.14
N TRP A 18 -2.21 10.05 -4.07
CA TRP A 18 -1.90 8.66 -3.73
C TRP A 18 -1.06 8.56 -2.44
N SER A 19 -1.54 9.19 -1.36
CA SER A 19 -0.83 9.24 -0.05
C SER A 19 0.60 9.80 -0.13
N GLY A 20 0.84 10.76 -1.07
CA GLY A 20 2.15 11.36 -1.29
C GLY A 20 3.08 10.61 -2.24
N THR A 21 2.73 9.37 -2.60
CA THR A 21 3.54 8.50 -3.48
C THR A 21 3.89 9.17 -4.81
N ASN A 22 2.89 9.73 -5.50
CA ASN A 22 3.09 10.34 -6.81
C ASN A 22 4.09 11.50 -6.78
N TYR A 23 3.98 12.35 -5.77
CA TYR A 23 4.81 13.55 -5.67
C TYR A 23 6.23 13.24 -5.20
N SER A 24 6.37 12.33 -4.24
CA SER A 24 7.68 11.92 -3.73
C SER A 24 8.49 11.19 -4.81
N LEU A 25 7.85 10.31 -5.59
CA LEU A 25 8.50 9.67 -6.72
C LEU A 25 8.87 10.67 -7.83
N PHE A 26 7.97 11.63 -8.14
CA PHE A 26 8.27 12.71 -9.08
C PHE A 26 9.53 13.48 -8.68
N LYS A 27 9.66 13.88 -7.41
CA LYS A 27 10.85 14.59 -6.89
C LYS A 27 12.12 13.73 -6.99
N ALA A 28 12.00 12.46 -6.65
CA ALA A 28 13.16 11.55 -6.70
C ALA A 28 13.62 11.30 -8.15
N LEU A 29 12.71 11.11 -9.10
CA LEU A 29 13.05 10.95 -10.52
C LEU A 29 13.64 12.24 -11.13
N SER A 30 13.22 13.41 -10.66
CA SER A 30 13.76 14.70 -11.12
C SER A 30 15.25 14.90 -10.82
N LYS A 31 15.86 14.05 -9.98
CA LYS A 31 17.30 14.01 -9.76
C LYS A 31 18.06 13.37 -10.93
N TYR A 32 17.39 12.54 -11.72
CA TYR A 32 17.97 11.77 -12.82
C TYR A 32 17.51 12.19 -14.19
N TYR A 33 16.27 12.70 -14.31
CA TYR A 33 15.60 13.02 -15.57
C TYR A 33 15.08 14.45 -15.57
N GLN A 34 14.94 15.02 -16.76
CA GLN A 34 14.04 16.15 -16.96
C GLN A 34 12.61 15.63 -17.01
N VAL A 35 11.89 15.74 -15.90
CA VAL A 35 10.54 15.18 -15.76
C VAL A 35 9.49 16.17 -16.22
N ASP A 36 8.75 15.81 -17.27
CA ASP A 36 7.60 16.55 -17.80
C ASP A 36 6.31 15.92 -17.25
N ASP A 37 5.71 16.51 -16.22
CA ASP A 37 4.53 15.95 -15.59
C ASP A 37 3.24 16.32 -16.34
N VAL A 38 2.52 15.31 -16.75
CA VAL A 38 1.23 15.43 -17.43
C VAL A 38 0.11 15.01 -16.48
N ASN A 39 -0.65 16.00 -16.01
CA ASN A 39 -1.80 15.74 -15.12
C ASN A 39 -2.99 15.19 -15.90
N LEU A 40 -3.35 13.94 -15.63
CA LEU A 40 -4.50 13.26 -16.20
C LEU A 40 -5.79 13.73 -15.51
N LYS A 41 -6.51 14.68 -16.13
CA LYS A 41 -7.78 15.19 -15.61
C LYS A 41 -8.95 14.65 -16.40
N PHE A 42 -9.80 13.87 -15.75
CA PHE A 42 -11.10 13.48 -16.28
C PHE A 42 -12.15 14.57 -16.00
N PRO A 43 -13.02 14.92 -16.97
CA PRO A 43 -13.99 15.98 -16.77
C PRO A 43 -14.97 15.69 -15.62
N LYS A 44 -15.00 16.55 -14.60
CA LYS A 44 -15.83 16.35 -13.39
C LYS A 44 -17.30 16.14 -13.71
N VAL A 45 -17.84 16.88 -14.68
CA VAL A 45 -19.26 16.77 -15.07
C VAL A 45 -19.58 15.37 -15.56
N ILE A 46 -18.68 14.78 -16.38
CA ILE A 46 -18.83 13.41 -16.89
C ILE A 46 -18.70 12.42 -15.74
N SER A 47 -17.72 12.60 -14.86
CA SER A 47 -17.52 11.74 -13.68
C SER A 47 -18.76 11.72 -12.79
N VAL A 48 -19.28 12.89 -12.41
CA VAL A 48 -20.47 13.01 -11.55
C VAL A 48 -21.70 12.39 -12.22
N LEU A 49 -21.88 12.63 -13.53
CA LEU A 49 -22.99 12.05 -14.28
C LEU A 49 -22.93 10.51 -14.32
N MET A 50 -21.74 9.97 -14.56
CA MET A 50 -21.50 8.52 -14.58
C MET A 50 -21.76 7.86 -13.20
N HIS A 51 -21.24 8.46 -12.13
CA HIS A 51 -21.50 7.95 -10.77
C HIS A 51 -22.98 8.03 -10.41
N ARG A 52 -23.66 9.12 -10.75
CA ARG A 52 -25.06 9.36 -10.37
C ARG A 52 -26.07 8.56 -11.21
N LEU A 53 -25.87 8.49 -12.53
CA LEU A 53 -26.83 7.81 -13.44
C LEU A 53 -26.51 6.32 -13.61
N LEU A 54 -25.24 5.95 -13.69
CA LEU A 54 -24.82 4.59 -13.94
C LEU A 54 -24.50 3.84 -12.64
N ARG A 55 -24.57 4.50 -11.47
CA ARG A 55 -24.22 3.93 -10.16
C ARG A 55 -22.87 3.20 -10.18
N LEU A 56 -21.94 3.75 -10.94
CA LEU A 56 -20.60 3.21 -11.04
C LEU A 56 -19.78 3.68 -9.84
N ASP A 57 -19.14 2.74 -9.17
CA ASP A 57 -18.05 3.09 -8.24
C ASP A 57 -16.86 3.68 -9.03
N TRP A 58 -15.94 4.31 -8.31
CA TRP A 58 -14.77 4.94 -8.92
C TRP A 58 -13.91 3.93 -9.70
N PHE A 59 -13.83 2.68 -9.23
CA PHE A 59 -13.02 1.65 -9.85
C PHE A 59 -13.64 1.17 -11.17
N ALA A 60 -14.94 0.98 -11.21
CA ALA A 60 -15.66 0.65 -12.43
C ALA A 60 -15.67 1.83 -13.43
N GLY A 61 -15.70 3.06 -12.92
CA GLY A 61 -15.52 4.28 -13.71
C GLY A 61 -14.18 4.35 -14.43
N GLY A 62 -13.14 3.73 -13.87
CA GLY A 62 -11.79 3.71 -14.42
C GLY A 62 -11.70 3.17 -15.86
N TYR A 63 -12.58 2.26 -16.28
CA TYR A 63 -12.63 1.84 -17.67
C TYR A 63 -12.97 2.98 -18.65
N TYR A 64 -13.92 3.85 -18.29
CA TYR A 64 -14.30 5.00 -19.12
C TYR A 64 -13.23 6.09 -19.10
N GLU A 65 -12.58 6.30 -17.96
CA GLU A 65 -11.41 7.17 -17.85
C GLU A 65 -10.28 6.70 -18.74
N LEU A 66 -10.00 5.40 -18.73
CA LEU A 66 -9.03 4.76 -19.62
C LEU A 66 -9.34 5.04 -21.11
N GLN A 67 -10.60 4.89 -21.53
CA GLN A 67 -11.00 5.16 -22.92
C GLN A 67 -10.88 6.65 -23.28
N TYR A 68 -11.21 7.54 -22.34
CA TYR A 68 -11.05 8.98 -22.53
C TYR A 68 -9.58 9.38 -22.67
N PHE A 69 -8.73 8.93 -21.77
CA PHE A 69 -7.30 9.25 -21.79
C PHE A 69 -6.58 8.62 -22.96
N ARG A 70 -6.94 7.41 -23.35
CA ARG A 70 -6.44 6.75 -24.55
C ARG A 70 -6.69 7.57 -25.82
N ARG A 71 -7.83 8.25 -25.93
CA ARG A 71 -8.15 9.16 -27.04
C ARG A 71 -7.39 10.46 -26.96
N LYS A 72 -7.36 11.06 -25.75
CA LYS A 72 -6.79 12.40 -25.53
C LYS A 72 -5.26 12.42 -25.60
N TYR A 73 -4.60 11.40 -25.12
CA TYR A 73 -3.13 11.31 -25.07
C TYR A 73 -2.56 10.34 -26.12
N LYS A 74 -3.27 10.15 -27.21
CA LYS A 74 -2.84 9.35 -28.35
C LYS A 74 -1.55 9.95 -28.93
N GLY A 75 -0.47 9.15 -29.00
CA GLY A 75 0.77 9.56 -29.64
C GLY A 75 1.80 10.24 -28.72
N VAL A 76 1.75 10.02 -27.41
CA VAL A 76 2.88 10.37 -26.51
C VAL A 76 4.14 9.66 -27.01
N LYS A 77 5.23 10.41 -27.21
CA LYS A 77 6.51 9.94 -27.74
C LYS A 77 7.61 9.96 -26.68
N GLY A 78 8.70 9.24 -26.96
CA GLY A 78 9.86 9.17 -26.07
C GLY A 78 9.65 8.23 -24.87
N MET A 79 10.37 8.47 -23.79
CA MET A 79 10.25 7.68 -22.56
C MET A 79 9.06 8.17 -21.74
N VAL A 80 8.21 7.24 -21.31
CA VAL A 80 6.99 7.51 -20.53
C VAL A 80 6.95 6.61 -19.31
N LEU A 81 6.72 7.20 -18.14
CA LEU A 81 6.33 6.49 -16.92
C LEU A 81 4.91 6.90 -16.53
N GLN A 82 4.01 5.94 -16.48
CA GLN A 82 2.64 6.19 -16.02
C GLN A 82 2.36 5.56 -14.66
N MET A 83 1.51 6.26 -13.89
CA MET A 83 1.07 5.80 -12.59
C MET A 83 -0.25 5.04 -12.73
N SER A 84 -0.27 3.76 -12.31
CA SER A 84 -1.49 2.94 -12.20
C SER A 84 -2.24 2.59 -13.51
N GLY A 85 -1.61 2.65 -14.65
CA GLY A 85 -2.13 2.06 -15.92
C GLY A 85 -3.36 2.73 -16.52
N ILE A 86 -3.45 4.05 -16.45
CA ILE A 86 -4.61 4.83 -16.90
C ILE A 86 -4.56 5.15 -18.40
N VAL A 87 -3.38 5.10 -19.03
CA VAL A 87 -3.17 5.50 -20.43
C VAL A 87 -2.47 4.40 -21.20
N ASP A 88 -2.93 4.12 -22.42
CA ASP A 88 -2.18 3.28 -23.36
C ASP A 88 -1.05 4.11 -23.99
N ALA A 89 0.11 4.08 -23.35
CA ALA A 89 1.33 4.74 -23.83
C ALA A 89 2.17 3.84 -24.73
N SER A 90 1.63 2.71 -25.23
CA SER A 90 2.36 1.78 -26.11
C SER A 90 2.94 2.38 -27.41
N PRO A 91 2.44 3.53 -27.93
CA PRO A 91 3.08 4.23 -29.03
C PRO A 91 4.38 4.96 -28.65
N ALA A 92 4.69 5.12 -27.34
CA ALA A 92 5.95 5.69 -26.88
C ALA A 92 7.13 4.78 -27.22
N THR A 93 8.33 5.33 -27.35
CA THR A 93 9.55 4.57 -27.64
C THR A 93 9.88 3.61 -26.50
N GLN A 94 9.70 4.09 -25.25
CA GLN A 94 9.86 3.32 -24.03
C GLN A 94 8.68 3.65 -23.11
N ALA A 95 7.81 2.68 -22.86
CA ALA A 95 6.62 2.84 -22.04
C ALA A 95 6.72 1.99 -20.77
N TYR A 96 6.69 2.66 -19.64
CA TYR A 96 6.72 2.03 -18.31
C TYR A 96 5.47 2.35 -17.53
N ILE A 97 5.13 1.45 -16.61
CA ILE A 97 4.04 1.63 -15.66
C ILE A 97 4.52 1.28 -14.24
N TYR A 98 4.03 2.01 -13.22
CA TYR A 98 4.28 1.73 -11.83
C TYR A 98 2.97 1.43 -11.09
N ASN A 99 2.90 0.25 -10.48
CA ASN A 99 1.70 -0.28 -9.83
C ASN A 99 1.98 -0.89 -8.47
N ASP A 100 1.03 -0.73 -7.54
CA ASP A 100 0.91 -1.51 -6.30
C ASP A 100 -0.07 -2.68 -6.45
N LEU A 101 -0.98 -2.58 -7.44
CA LEU A 101 -2.04 -3.54 -7.70
C LEU A 101 -2.34 -3.61 -9.20
N SER A 102 -2.68 -4.79 -9.72
CA SER A 102 -3.22 -4.97 -11.06
C SER A 102 -4.72 -5.24 -11.06
N VAL A 103 -5.42 -4.82 -12.11
CA VAL A 103 -6.86 -5.09 -12.27
C VAL A 103 -7.11 -6.59 -12.46
N SER A 104 -6.19 -7.30 -13.09
CA SER A 104 -6.25 -8.76 -13.24
C SER A 104 -6.19 -9.48 -11.89
N TYR A 105 -5.45 -8.94 -10.91
CA TYR A 105 -5.45 -9.50 -9.56
C TYR A 105 -6.81 -9.30 -8.86
N VAL A 106 -7.47 -8.18 -9.07
CA VAL A 106 -8.83 -7.96 -8.51
C VAL A 106 -9.82 -8.98 -9.08
N GLU A 107 -9.74 -9.31 -10.37
CA GLU A 107 -10.54 -10.40 -10.95
C GLU A 107 -10.17 -11.78 -10.37
N TYR A 108 -8.88 -12.05 -10.21
CA TYR A 108 -8.38 -13.26 -9.57
C TYR A 108 -8.91 -13.39 -8.14
N MET A 109 -8.78 -12.32 -7.34
CA MET A 109 -9.26 -12.27 -5.95
C MET A 109 -10.77 -12.56 -5.87
N ARG A 110 -11.56 -11.96 -6.76
CA ARG A 110 -13.01 -12.23 -6.82
C ARG A 110 -13.31 -13.71 -7.06
N LYS A 111 -12.57 -14.33 -7.95
CA LYS A 111 -12.82 -15.73 -8.38
C LYS A 111 -12.27 -16.75 -7.37
N HIS A 112 -11.09 -16.51 -6.82
CA HIS A 112 -10.34 -17.49 -6.04
C HIS A 112 -10.30 -17.18 -4.55
N LEU A 113 -10.53 -15.92 -4.14
CA LEU A 113 -10.46 -15.43 -2.77
C LEU A 113 -11.73 -14.65 -2.39
N PRO A 114 -12.95 -15.26 -2.51
CA PRO A 114 -14.21 -14.52 -2.39
C PRO A 114 -14.39 -13.87 -1.00
N LYS A 115 -13.87 -14.48 0.06
CA LYS A 115 -13.91 -13.89 1.41
C LYS A 115 -13.08 -12.59 1.51
N VAL A 116 -11.91 -12.57 0.87
CA VAL A 116 -11.05 -11.39 0.81
C VAL A 116 -11.68 -10.32 -0.09
N PHE A 117 -12.23 -10.71 -1.23
CA PHE A 117 -12.93 -9.80 -2.13
C PHE A 117 -14.12 -9.11 -1.44
N ALA A 118 -14.90 -9.83 -0.63
CA ALA A 118 -16.05 -9.31 0.09
C ALA A 118 -15.71 -8.24 1.15
N VAL A 119 -14.48 -8.19 1.62
CA VAL A 119 -14.01 -7.15 2.56
C VAL A 119 -13.10 -6.11 1.89
N SER A 120 -12.83 -6.24 0.59
CA SER A 120 -12.01 -5.29 -0.16
C SER A 120 -12.81 -4.07 -0.63
N ASP A 121 -12.10 -3.01 -1.02
CA ASP A 121 -12.67 -1.80 -1.62
C ASP A 121 -13.37 -2.09 -2.98
N PHE A 122 -13.22 -3.30 -3.52
CA PHE A 122 -13.73 -3.72 -4.83
C PHE A 122 -15.02 -4.52 -4.78
N GLN A 123 -15.57 -4.81 -3.60
CA GLN A 123 -16.75 -5.67 -3.40
C GLN A 123 -17.97 -5.25 -4.23
N ASN A 124 -18.12 -3.96 -4.48
CA ASN A 124 -19.24 -3.38 -5.24
C ASN A 124 -18.88 -3.08 -6.72
N ALA A 125 -17.71 -3.53 -7.21
CA ALA A 125 -17.27 -3.26 -8.57
C ALA A 125 -18.21 -3.88 -9.62
N ASN A 126 -18.51 -3.11 -10.68
CA ASN A 126 -19.21 -3.65 -11.85
C ASN A 126 -18.34 -4.66 -12.57
N LEU A 127 -18.72 -5.93 -12.50
CA LEU A 127 -17.89 -7.06 -12.96
C LEU A 127 -17.59 -7.01 -14.47
N SER A 128 -18.55 -6.58 -15.29
CA SER A 128 -18.34 -6.46 -16.74
C SER A 128 -17.30 -5.37 -17.07
N LEU A 129 -17.34 -4.23 -16.35
CA LEU A 129 -16.37 -3.16 -16.54
C LEU A 129 -15.02 -3.52 -15.96
N LEU A 130 -14.98 -4.21 -14.82
CA LEU A 130 -13.75 -4.75 -14.22
C LEU A 130 -13.03 -5.65 -15.24
N HIS A 131 -13.76 -6.59 -15.85
CA HIS A 131 -13.20 -7.47 -16.89
C HIS A 131 -12.66 -6.69 -18.09
N LYS A 132 -13.42 -5.73 -18.62
CA LYS A 132 -12.96 -4.89 -19.74
C LYS A 132 -11.70 -4.09 -19.38
N GLN A 133 -11.62 -3.60 -18.16
CA GLN A 133 -10.45 -2.87 -17.67
C GLN A 133 -9.23 -3.78 -17.50
N ALA A 134 -9.41 -5.00 -16.96
CA ALA A 134 -8.36 -6.00 -16.84
C ALA A 134 -7.80 -6.37 -18.23
N MET A 135 -8.67 -6.63 -19.20
CA MET A 135 -8.27 -6.90 -20.58
C MET A 135 -7.51 -5.74 -21.24
N ALA A 136 -7.94 -4.50 -20.96
CA ALA A 136 -7.25 -3.32 -21.48
C ALA A 136 -5.85 -3.14 -20.85
N GLN A 137 -5.74 -3.39 -19.53
CA GLN A 137 -4.46 -3.35 -18.82
C GLN A 137 -3.52 -4.46 -19.30
N SER A 138 -4.01 -5.69 -19.49
CA SER A 138 -3.22 -6.80 -19.99
C SER A 138 -2.63 -6.48 -21.38
N ARG A 139 -3.43 -5.97 -22.31
CA ARG A 139 -2.95 -5.53 -23.64
C ARG A 139 -1.88 -4.45 -23.56
N PHE A 140 -1.96 -3.56 -22.57
CA PHE A 140 -0.91 -2.58 -22.35
C PHE A 140 0.35 -3.26 -21.78
N TYR A 141 0.21 -4.17 -20.83
CA TYR A 141 1.34 -4.93 -20.28
C TYR A 141 2.10 -5.72 -21.36
N ASP A 142 1.38 -6.30 -22.33
CA ASP A 142 2.00 -7.01 -23.45
C ASP A 142 2.89 -6.09 -24.30
N LYS A 143 2.51 -4.83 -24.44
CA LYS A 143 3.16 -3.85 -25.32
C LYS A 143 4.18 -2.94 -24.64
N CYS A 144 4.07 -2.70 -23.32
CA CYS A 144 4.96 -1.80 -22.63
C CYS A 144 6.39 -2.36 -22.53
N THR A 145 7.34 -1.47 -22.31
CA THR A 145 8.76 -1.82 -22.14
C THR A 145 9.00 -2.50 -20.80
N GLY A 146 8.37 -1.98 -19.72
CA GLY A 146 8.51 -2.55 -18.40
C GLY A 146 7.38 -2.19 -17.44
N ILE A 147 7.20 -3.07 -16.45
CA ILE A 147 6.19 -2.95 -15.40
C ILE A 147 6.93 -2.88 -14.06
N PHE A 148 6.95 -1.72 -13.45
CA PHE A 148 7.49 -1.54 -12.12
C PHE A 148 6.43 -1.94 -11.07
N CYS A 149 6.73 -2.95 -10.30
CA CYS A 149 5.90 -3.42 -9.20
C CYS A 149 6.40 -2.81 -7.88
N MET A 150 5.48 -2.24 -7.13
CA MET A 150 5.75 -1.77 -5.77
C MET A 150 6.07 -2.94 -4.84
N GLY A 151 5.29 -4.04 -4.94
CA GLY A 151 5.43 -5.23 -4.11
C GLY A 151 6.02 -6.43 -4.83
N HIS A 152 6.73 -7.29 -4.07
CA HIS A 152 7.22 -8.59 -4.53
C HIS A 152 6.07 -9.54 -4.86
N TRP A 153 4.98 -9.50 -4.07
CA TRP A 153 3.81 -10.34 -4.30
C TRP A 153 3.15 -10.03 -5.64
N LEU A 154 3.04 -8.73 -6.01
CA LEU A 154 2.47 -8.33 -7.29
C LEU A 154 3.37 -8.76 -8.45
N ARG A 155 4.70 -8.58 -8.30
CA ARG A 155 5.67 -9.08 -9.27
C ARG A 155 5.50 -10.57 -9.51
N LYS A 156 5.46 -11.36 -8.44
CA LYS A 156 5.24 -12.81 -8.49
C LYS A 156 3.95 -13.16 -9.21
N PHE A 157 2.84 -12.53 -8.83
CA PHE A 157 1.52 -12.76 -9.46
C PHE A 157 1.55 -12.48 -10.96
N LEU A 158 2.16 -11.38 -11.41
CA LEU A 158 2.21 -11.01 -12.82
C LEU A 158 3.06 -12.01 -13.64
N ILE A 159 4.17 -12.48 -13.10
CA ILE A 159 5.03 -13.51 -13.74
C ILE A 159 4.26 -14.84 -13.82
N GLU A 160 3.64 -15.30 -12.75
CA GLU A 160 2.82 -16.51 -12.69
C GLU A 160 1.59 -16.42 -13.61
N SER A 161 1.13 -15.21 -13.93
CA SER A 161 0.07 -14.94 -14.91
C SER A 161 0.56 -14.94 -16.37
N GLY A 162 1.85 -15.22 -16.62
CA GLY A 162 2.43 -15.41 -17.95
C GLY A 162 3.20 -14.20 -18.51
N LEU A 163 3.39 -13.13 -17.76
CA LEU A 163 4.24 -12.03 -18.20
C LEU A 163 5.74 -12.40 -18.09
N PRO A 164 6.57 -12.00 -19.05
CA PRO A 164 8.01 -12.28 -19.01
C PRO A 164 8.68 -11.66 -17.78
N GLU A 165 9.49 -12.44 -17.07
CA GLU A 165 10.19 -11.97 -15.86
C GLU A 165 11.08 -10.74 -16.13
N SER A 166 11.71 -10.67 -17.31
CA SER A 166 12.53 -9.54 -17.72
C SER A 166 11.76 -8.21 -17.81
N LYS A 167 10.45 -8.27 -18.02
CA LYS A 167 9.57 -7.10 -18.13
C LYS A 167 8.98 -6.68 -16.76
N VAL A 168 8.84 -7.60 -15.82
CA VAL A 168 8.19 -7.34 -14.52
C VAL A 168 9.26 -7.08 -13.45
N ILE A 169 9.43 -5.80 -13.10
CA ILE A 169 10.57 -5.30 -12.35
C ILE A 169 10.11 -4.90 -10.95
N TYR A 170 10.74 -5.44 -9.91
CA TYR A 170 10.55 -4.91 -8.55
C TYR A 170 11.26 -3.57 -8.42
N SER A 171 10.52 -2.55 -8.06
CA SER A 171 11.07 -1.22 -7.76
C SER A 171 10.87 -0.79 -6.31
N GLY A 172 9.97 -1.43 -5.60
CA GLY A 172 9.61 -1.07 -4.24
C GLY A 172 8.70 0.16 -4.18
N GLY A 173 8.34 0.55 -2.97
CA GLY A 173 7.67 1.82 -2.65
C GLY A 173 8.44 2.56 -1.57
N GLY A 174 8.42 3.88 -1.59
CA GLY A 174 9.07 4.72 -0.59
C GLY A 174 8.12 5.14 0.51
N THR A 175 8.66 5.34 1.72
CA THR A 175 7.91 5.93 2.83
C THR A 175 7.86 7.45 2.71
N ASN A 176 6.78 8.04 3.22
CA ASN A 176 6.62 9.50 3.33
C ASN A 176 6.83 9.99 4.77
N VAL A 177 7.44 9.18 5.62
CA VAL A 177 7.72 9.51 7.02
C VAL A 177 8.69 10.69 7.12
N ASN A 178 8.38 11.62 7.98
CA ASN A 178 9.34 12.61 8.43
C ASN A 178 10.20 12.03 9.56
N PHE A 179 11.42 11.63 9.25
CA PHE A 179 12.35 11.03 10.20
C PHE A 179 12.71 11.93 11.39
N SER A 180 12.54 13.26 11.28
CA SER A 180 12.75 14.18 12.42
C SER A 180 11.72 14.02 13.53
N LEU A 181 10.62 13.30 13.27
CA LEU A 181 9.58 12.98 14.25
C LEU A 181 9.89 11.71 15.04
N ILE A 182 10.95 10.97 14.70
CA ILE A 182 11.35 9.79 15.46
C ILE A 182 11.95 10.27 16.79
N ASN A 183 11.19 10.03 17.84
CA ASN A 183 11.56 10.36 19.20
C ASN A 183 11.06 9.25 20.13
N PRO A 184 11.80 8.12 20.23
CA PRO A 184 11.37 6.98 21.00
C PRO A 184 11.16 7.36 22.46
N GLN A 185 9.93 7.17 22.93
CA GLN A 185 9.56 7.34 24.34
C GLN A 185 9.95 6.10 25.15
N GLU A 186 9.95 6.22 26.46
CA GLU A 186 10.12 5.06 27.34
C GLU A 186 9.04 4.02 27.05
N LYS A 187 9.47 2.80 26.76
CA LYS A 187 8.57 1.71 26.37
C LYS A 187 8.09 0.95 27.61
N THR A 188 6.79 0.74 27.66
CA THR A 188 6.12 0.04 28.79
C THR A 188 5.90 -1.45 28.51
N ASN A 189 6.18 -1.91 27.27
CA ASN A 189 6.00 -3.29 26.79
C ASN A 189 4.56 -3.81 26.90
N ASN A 190 3.58 -2.91 26.74
CA ASN A 190 2.18 -3.29 26.84
C ASN A 190 1.26 -2.57 25.85
N LYS A 191 1.79 -1.69 24.99
CA LYS A 191 0.99 -0.87 24.05
C LYS A 191 1.02 -1.42 22.64
N ILE A 192 -0.15 -1.75 22.14
CA ILE A 192 -0.38 -2.28 20.79
C ILE A 192 -0.98 -1.16 19.94
N LEU A 193 -0.45 -0.95 18.75
CA LEU A 193 -0.94 0.05 17.80
C LEU A 193 -1.54 -0.63 16.57
N PHE A 194 -2.75 -0.19 16.22
CA PHE A 194 -3.40 -0.45 14.93
C PHE A 194 -3.61 0.87 14.19
N VAL A 195 -3.19 0.96 12.91
CA VAL A 195 -3.43 2.15 12.07
C VAL A 195 -4.08 1.74 10.75
N GLY A 196 -5.32 2.17 10.53
CA GLY A 196 -5.97 1.87 9.26
C GLY A 196 -7.40 2.39 9.15
N LYS A 197 -7.72 3.07 8.05
CA LYS A 197 -9.05 3.66 7.82
C LYS A 197 -10.15 2.61 7.72
N ASP A 198 -9.88 1.52 7.01
CA ASP A 198 -10.79 0.39 6.87
C ASP A 198 -10.49 -0.67 7.93
N PHE A 199 -11.17 -0.54 9.07
CA PHE A 199 -10.97 -1.40 10.23
C PHE A 199 -11.19 -2.88 9.92
N ARG A 200 -12.20 -3.21 9.10
CA ARG A 200 -12.54 -4.58 8.77
C ARG A 200 -11.52 -5.22 7.84
N ARG A 201 -11.25 -4.59 6.70
CA ARG A 201 -10.29 -5.09 5.71
C ARG A 201 -8.88 -5.23 6.29
N LYS A 202 -8.50 -4.32 7.18
CA LYS A 202 -7.17 -4.29 7.81
C LYS A 202 -7.05 -5.20 9.05
N GLY A 203 -8.06 -6.02 9.34
CA GLY A 203 -8.02 -7.00 10.43
C GLY A 203 -8.18 -6.40 11.82
N GLY A 204 -8.74 -5.20 11.94
CA GLY A 204 -8.92 -4.54 13.24
C GLY A 204 -9.84 -5.30 14.19
N HIS A 205 -10.85 -5.99 13.67
CA HIS A 205 -11.75 -6.80 14.50
C HIS A 205 -11.05 -8.02 15.11
N VAL A 206 -10.16 -8.71 14.38
CA VAL A 206 -9.36 -9.81 14.95
C VAL A 206 -8.29 -9.27 15.90
N THR A 207 -7.73 -8.09 15.61
CA THR A 207 -6.81 -7.37 16.52
C THR A 207 -7.50 -7.04 17.85
N TYR A 208 -8.71 -6.48 17.80
CA TYR A 208 -9.48 -6.19 19.02
C TYR A 208 -9.88 -7.45 19.78
N ALA A 209 -10.31 -8.52 19.09
CA ALA A 209 -10.65 -9.78 19.73
C ALA A 209 -9.43 -10.39 20.46
N ALA A 210 -8.25 -10.39 19.84
CA ALA A 210 -7.01 -10.84 20.46
C ALA A 210 -6.61 -9.99 21.69
N PHE A 211 -6.72 -8.67 21.58
CA PHE A 211 -6.51 -7.76 22.71
C PHE A 211 -7.46 -8.06 23.88
N LYS A 212 -8.77 -8.24 23.59
CA LYS A 212 -9.77 -8.59 24.60
C LYS A 212 -9.43 -9.90 25.31
N LEU A 213 -8.96 -10.91 24.60
CA LEU A 213 -8.49 -12.18 25.19
C LEU A 213 -7.32 -11.97 26.15
N LEU A 214 -6.33 -11.14 25.79
CA LEU A 214 -5.22 -10.81 26.67
C LEU A 214 -5.70 -10.12 27.95
N ARG A 215 -6.61 -9.14 27.84
CA ARG A 215 -7.20 -8.47 29.03
C ARG A 215 -7.96 -9.45 29.92
N GLN A 216 -8.74 -10.37 29.35
CA GLN A 216 -9.47 -11.41 30.11
C GLN A 216 -8.53 -12.38 30.84
N ARG A 217 -7.30 -12.57 30.36
CA ARG A 217 -6.24 -13.36 31.00
C ARG A 217 -5.45 -12.58 32.06
N GLY A 218 -5.83 -11.34 32.33
CA GLY A 218 -5.16 -10.49 33.33
C GLY A 218 -3.90 -9.79 32.79
N GLU A 219 -3.62 -9.85 31.50
CA GLU A 219 -2.49 -9.11 30.91
C GLU A 219 -2.78 -7.61 30.92
N ASN A 220 -1.83 -6.80 31.40
CA ASN A 220 -1.96 -5.35 31.41
C ASN A 220 -1.55 -4.76 30.06
N VAL A 221 -2.37 -4.94 29.03
CA VAL A 221 -2.13 -4.42 27.68
C VAL A 221 -3.10 -3.30 27.33
N GLU A 222 -2.66 -2.40 26.46
CA GLU A 222 -3.45 -1.32 25.88
C GLU A 222 -3.49 -1.44 24.36
N LEU A 223 -4.64 -1.11 23.73
CA LEU A 223 -4.80 -1.08 22.28
C LEU A 223 -5.18 0.32 21.82
N TYR A 224 -4.33 0.91 20.98
CA TYR A 224 -4.56 2.18 20.30
C TYR A 224 -5.02 1.93 18.86
N VAL A 225 -6.19 2.46 18.49
CA VAL A 225 -6.80 2.30 17.16
C VAL A 225 -6.93 3.66 16.49
N ALA A 226 -6.16 3.89 15.43
CA ALA A 226 -6.19 5.10 14.63
C ALA A 226 -6.64 4.83 13.19
N GLY A 227 -7.38 5.76 12.60
CA GLY A 227 -7.74 5.77 11.19
C GLY A 227 -9.22 5.67 10.87
N PRO A 228 -10.07 4.85 11.56
CA PRO A 228 -11.49 4.83 11.26
C PRO A 228 -12.17 6.17 11.59
N LEU A 229 -13.22 6.51 10.83
CA LEU A 229 -13.97 7.76 11.04
C LEU A 229 -14.77 7.72 12.35
N ASN A 230 -15.42 6.57 12.60
CA ASN A 230 -16.22 6.32 13.80
C ASN A 230 -15.61 5.13 14.55
N ASP A 231 -15.82 5.10 15.88
CA ASP A 231 -15.38 3.97 16.69
C ASP A 231 -16.06 2.69 16.20
N PRO A 232 -15.28 1.68 15.76
CA PRO A 232 -15.86 0.43 15.28
C PRO A 232 -16.26 -0.54 16.43
N ILE A 233 -15.96 -0.19 17.69
CA ILE A 233 -16.19 -1.04 18.86
C ILE A 233 -17.26 -0.41 19.77
N GLU A 234 -18.36 -1.11 19.91
CA GLU A 234 -19.36 -0.79 20.90
C GLU A 234 -18.96 -1.41 22.26
N ASN A 235 -19.08 -0.65 23.34
CA ASN A 235 -18.76 -1.09 24.72
C ASN A 235 -17.37 -1.74 24.83
N PRO A 236 -16.30 -0.99 24.56
CA PRO A 236 -14.93 -1.52 24.58
C PRO A 236 -14.51 -1.93 26.01
N VAL A 237 -13.63 -2.92 26.10
CA VAL A 237 -13.01 -3.28 27.37
C VAL A 237 -11.97 -2.24 27.78
N GLU A 238 -11.64 -2.19 29.07
CA GLU A 238 -10.60 -1.31 29.61
C GLU A 238 -9.25 -1.48 28.88
N GLY A 239 -8.54 -0.36 28.65
CA GLY A 239 -7.27 -0.33 27.93
C GLY A 239 -7.42 -0.18 26.41
N TYR A 240 -8.65 -0.03 25.88
CA TYR A 240 -8.91 0.32 24.51
C TYR A 240 -8.97 1.84 24.31
N HIS A 241 -8.24 2.36 23.33
CA HIS A 241 -8.14 3.79 23.02
C HIS A 241 -8.45 4.04 21.55
N PHE A 242 -9.61 4.63 21.28
CA PHE A 242 -9.98 5.06 19.93
C PHE A 242 -9.46 6.46 19.64
N MET A 243 -8.62 6.59 18.60
CA MET A 243 -7.96 7.85 18.22
C MET A 243 -8.67 8.55 17.05
N GLY A 244 -9.60 7.87 16.36
CA GLY A 244 -10.25 8.41 15.17
C GLY A 244 -9.32 8.65 14.00
N GLN A 245 -9.72 9.55 13.10
CA GLN A 245 -8.85 10.01 12.02
C GLN A 245 -7.82 11.01 12.55
N VAL A 246 -6.57 10.70 12.35
CA VAL A 246 -5.43 11.50 12.82
C VAL A 246 -4.56 11.93 11.65
N ASN A 247 -3.83 13.04 11.81
CA ASN A 247 -2.82 13.49 10.85
C ASN A 247 -1.50 12.72 10.99
N PHE A 248 -0.52 13.01 10.13
CA PHE A 248 0.76 12.31 10.14
C PHE A 248 1.56 12.50 11.42
N GLU A 249 1.53 13.69 12.02
CA GLU A 249 2.23 14.00 13.26
C GLU A 249 1.67 13.16 14.41
N ALA A 250 0.35 13.08 14.53
CA ALA A 250 -0.30 12.25 15.57
C ALA A 250 -0.06 10.74 15.35
N VAL A 251 0.06 10.28 14.10
CA VAL A 251 0.47 8.89 13.82
C VAL A 251 1.91 8.65 14.26
N ALA A 252 2.82 9.60 14.00
CA ALA A 252 4.21 9.52 14.47
C ALA A 252 4.31 9.47 15.99
N ASP A 253 3.50 10.26 16.71
CA ASP A 253 3.42 10.20 18.17
C ASP A 253 2.96 8.83 18.69
N LEU A 254 1.99 8.21 18.00
CA LEU A 254 1.55 6.86 18.32
C LEU A 254 2.63 5.81 18.07
N PHE A 255 3.38 5.92 16.97
CA PHE A 255 4.54 5.05 16.72
C PHE A 255 5.62 5.23 17.79
N ASN A 256 5.92 6.45 18.21
CA ASN A 256 6.87 6.71 19.29
C ASN A 256 6.40 6.13 20.65
N LYS A 257 5.10 6.20 20.91
CA LYS A 257 4.46 5.81 22.18
C LYS A 257 4.28 4.29 22.33
N CYS A 258 3.90 3.60 21.23
CA CYS A 258 3.50 2.20 21.29
C CYS A 258 4.70 1.23 21.17
N ASP A 259 4.48 -0.02 21.54
CA ASP A 259 5.51 -1.05 21.66
C ASP A 259 5.56 -1.98 20.47
N ILE A 260 4.40 -2.30 19.89
CA ILE A 260 4.25 -3.16 18.71
C ILE A 260 3.22 -2.55 17.76
N PHE A 261 3.38 -2.82 16.48
CA PHE A 261 2.39 -2.53 15.45
C PHE A 261 1.68 -3.82 15.03
N CYS A 262 0.34 -3.83 15.06
CA CYS A 262 -0.46 -5.00 14.71
C CYS A 262 -1.54 -4.64 13.71
N MET A 263 -1.40 -5.12 12.46
CA MET A 263 -2.38 -4.89 11.39
C MET A 263 -2.45 -6.13 10.47
N PRO A 264 -3.14 -7.22 10.88
CA PRO A 264 -3.22 -8.46 10.12
C PRO A 264 -4.23 -8.36 8.97
N SER A 265 -3.95 -7.49 7.99
CA SER A 265 -4.83 -7.17 6.86
C SER A 265 -5.20 -8.39 6.04
N TYR A 266 -6.48 -8.50 5.66
CA TYR A 266 -6.94 -9.51 4.70
C TYR A 266 -6.50 -9.22 3.28
N PHE A 267 -6.42 -7.94 2.96
CA PHE A 267 -5.90 -7.46 1.69
C PHE A 267 -5.12 -6.15 1.89
N GLU A 268 -3.91 -6.12 1.37
CA GLU A 268 -3.05 -4.94 1.36
C GLU A 268 -2.26 -4.90 0.06
N ALA A 269 -2.45 -3.83 -0.73
CA ALA A 269 -1.75 -3.70 -2.01
C ALA A 269 -0.24 -3.57 -1.81
N TYR A 270 0.19 -2.76 -0.83
CA TYR A 270 1.58 -2.65 -0.44
C TYR A 270 1.74 -2.60 1.08
N GLY A 271 1.20 -1.58 1.76
CA GLY A 271 1.24 -1.49 3.22
C GLY A 271 2.36 -0.60 3.75
N LEU A 272 2.48 0.64 3.25
CA LEU A 272 3.48 1.62 3.70
C LEU A 272 3.57 1.76 5.22
N VAL A 273 2.45 1.62 5.92
CA VAL A 273 2.38 1.74 7.38
C VAL A 273 3.24 0.71 8.13
N PHE A 274 3.52 -0.46 7.54
CA PHE A 274 4.46 -1.43 8.12
C PHE A 274 5.89 -0.90 8.09
N ILE A 275 6.27 -0.29 6.97
CA ILE A 275 7.60 0.32 6.82
C ILE A 275 7.75 1.48 7.79
N GLU A 276 6.69 2.31 7.92
CA GLU A 276 6.64 3.42 8.86
C GLU A 276 6.83 2.91 10.30
N ALA A 277 6.07 1.90 10.72
CA ALA A 277 6.18 1.29 12.03
C ALA A 277 7.59 0.73 12.31
N LEU A 278 8.16 -0.03 11.36
CA LEU A 278 9.52 -0.57 11.47
C LEU A 278 10.58 0.53 11.55
N THR A 279 10.43 1.62 10.80
CA THR A 279 11.34 2.77 10.86
C THR A 279 11.28 3.48 12.21
N PHE A 280 10.11 3.54 12.85
CA PHE A 280 9.93 4.04 14.22
C PHE A 280 10.34 3.03 15.30
N GLY A 281 10.88 1.88 14.93
CA GLY A 281 11.39 0.89 15.88
C GLY A 281 10.34 -0.07 16.43
N LEU A 282 9.13 -0.17 15.83
CA LEU A 282 8.09 -1.09 16.27
C LEU A 282 8.22 -2.44 15.56
N PRO A 283 8.36 -3.55 16.30
CA PRO A 283 8.12 -4.87 15.74
C PRO A 283 6.68 -5.00 15.24
N CYS A 284 6.50 -5.70 14.12
CA CYS A 284 5.22 -5.76 13.43
C CYS A 284 4.55 -7.13 13.51
N ILE A 285 3.22 -7.14 13.62
CA ILE A 285 2.40 -8.32 13.35
C ILE A 285 1.56 -8.03 12.10
N GLY A 286 1.81 -8.80 11.04
CA GLY A 286 1.05 -8.80 9.79
C GLY A 286 0.38 -10.14 9.56
N ARG A 287 -0.31 -10.30 8.41
CA ARG A 287 -0.79 -11.60 7.94
C ARG A 287 0.23 -12.20 6.98
N ASP A 288 0.35 -13.54 6.95
CA ASP A 288 1.24 -14.26 6.03
C ASP A 288 0.70 -14.24 4.59
N CYS A 289 0.58 -13.04 4.03
CA CYS A 289 0.14 -12.84 2.64
C CYS A 289 0.56 -11.45 2.11
N TYR A 290 0.47 -11.30 0.81
CA TYR A 290 0.85 -10.07 0.07
C TYR A 290 2.28 -9.63 0.36
N GLU A 291 2.47 -8.32 0.65
CA GLU A 291 3.81 -7.79 0.90
C GLU A 291 4.26 -7.90 2.37
N MET A 292 3.34 -8.21 3.30
CA MET A 292 3.67 -8.29 4.73
C MET A 292 4.82 -9.24 5.06
N PRO A 293 4.94 -10.46 4.46
CA PRO A 293 6.09 -11.35 4.69
C PRO A 293 7.43 -10.81 4.17
N TYR A 294 7.41 -9.83 3.27
CA TYR A 294 8.64 -9.19 2.77
C TYR A 294 9.10 -8.02 3.63
N PHE A 295 8.20 -7.40 4.39
CA PHE A 295 8.54 -6.37 5.37
C PHE A 295 8.99 -6.95 6.70
N ILE A 296 8.32 -8.04 7.12
CA ILE A 296 8.51 -8.67 8.42
C ILE A 296 9.46 -9.86 8.27
N ASP A 297 10.68 -9.75 8.84
CA ASP A 297 11.58 -10.89 9.01
C ASP A 297 11.04 -11.70 10.19
N GLU A 298 10.27 -12.77 9.87
CA GLU A 298 9.54 -13.56 10.87
C GLU A 298 10.49 -14.13 11.94
N GLY A 299 10.14 -13.91 13.19
CA GLY A 299 10.95 -14.31 14.34
C GLY A 299 12.08 -13.34 14.70
N LYS A 300 12.30 -12.27 13.90
CA LYS A 300 13.32 -11.24 14.19
C LYS A 300 12.74 -9.85 14.36
N THR A 301 12.01 -9.37 13.36
CA THR A 301 11.43 -8.01 13.39
C THR A 301 9.92 -8.01 13.59
N GLY A 302 9.34 -9.19 13.72
CA GLY A 302 7.92 -9.37 13.93
C GLY A 302 7.47 -10.79 13.71
N LEU A 303 6.15 -10.99 13.64
CA LEU A 303 5.51 -12.28 13.46
C LEU A 303 4.37 -12.20 12.45
N LEU A 304 4.05 -13.34 11.83
CA LEU A 304 3.02 -13.44 10.81
C LEU A 304 1.84 -14.30 11.30
N LEU A 305 0.63 -13.72 11.20
CA LEU A 305 -0.62 -14.44 11.47
C LEU A 305 -0.95 -15.33 10.26
N LYS A 306 -1.02 -16.64 10.47
CA LYS A 306 -1.29 -17.62 9.40
C LYS A 306 -2.77 -17.93 9.24
N GLU A 307 -3.49 -17.99 10.35
CA GLU A 307 -4.92 -18.28 10.38
C GLU A 307 -5.69 -17.07 10.93
N ASP A 308 -6.97 -16.96 10.56
CA ASP A 308 -7.84 -15.89 11.06
C ASP A 308 -8.37 -16.23 12.45
N ASP A 309 -7.45 -16.37 13.41
CA ASP A 309 -7.71 -16.82 14.76
C ASP A 309 -7.24 -15.78 15.80
N PRO A 310 -8.18 -15.19 16.59
CA PRO A 310 -7.82 -14.27 17.68
C PRO A 310 -6.94 -14.89 18.76
N GLU A 311 -7.05 -16.19 19.03
CA GLU A 311 -6.21 -16.89 20.00
C GLU A 311 -4.76 -16.97 19.55
N GLN A 312 -4.53 -17.33 18.26
CA GLN A 312 -3.21 -17.31 17.66
C GLN A 312 -2.62 -15.89 17.72
N LEU A 313 -3.41 -14.88 17.34
CA LEU A 313 -2.96 -13.48 17.33
C LEU A 313 -2.61 -12.97 18.74
N ALA A 314 -3.41 -13.33 19.76
CA ALA A 314 -3.11 -12.99 21.16
C ALA A 314 -1.77 -13.61 21.61
N GLY A 315 -1.50 -14.85 21.22
CA GLY A 315 -0.21 -15.51 21.45
C GLY A 315 0.96 -14.77 20.80
N LEU A 316 0.80 -14.33 19.54
CA LEU A 316 1.81 -13.55 18.82
C LEU A 316 2.07 -12.19 19.49
N MET A 317 1.01 -11.47 19.89
CA MET A 317 1.12 -10.20 20.62
C MET A 317 1.89 -10.38 21.93
N LYS A 318 1.50 -11.37 22.76
CA LYS A 318 2.18 -11.67 24.01
C LYS A 318 3.64 -12.00 23.80
N LYS A 319 3.96 -12.82 22.81
CA LYS A 319 5.34 -13.23 22.49
C LYS A 319 6.23 -12.03 22.20
N ILE A 320 5.80 -11.10 21.32
CA ILE A 320 6.61 -9.91 21.00
C ILE A 320 6.71 -8.96 22.19
N LEU A 321 5.63 -8.74 22.95
CA LEU A 321 5.63 -7.83 24.09
C LEU A 321 6.52 -8.35 25.24
N SER A 322 6.70 -9.67 25.37
CA SER A 322 7.52 -10.27 26.43
C SER A 322 8.99 -10.48 26.05
N ASP A 323 9.40 -10.21 24.79
CA ASP A 323 10.75 -10.47 24.30
C ASP A 323 11.33 -9.19 23.63
N SER A 324 12.27 -8.53 24.32
CA SER A 324 12.90 -7.29 23.86
C SER A 324 13.74 -7.48 22.58
N THR A 325 14.14 -8.73 22.25
CA THR A 325 14.98 -8.99 21.08
C THR A 325 14.34 -8.57 19.76
N TYR A 326 13.00 -8.58 19.66
CA TYR A 326 12.29 -8.06 18.50
C TYR A 326 12.54 -6.58 18.28
N LYS A 327 12.45 -5.76 19.36
CA LYS A 327 12.70 -4.31 19.30
C LYS A 327 14.16 -4.02 18.97
N GLU A 328 15.08 -4.73 19.61
CA GLU A 328 16.50 -4.59 19.34
C GLU A 328 16.85 -4.91 17.89
N ASN A 329 16.26 -5.96 17.33
CA ASN A 329 16.46 -6.33 15.93
C ASN A 329 15.89 -5.30 14.96
N VAL A 330 14.72 -4.72 15.25
CA VAL A 330 14.17 -3.63 14.45
C VAL A 330 15.06 -2.40 14.53
N ALA A 331 15.53 -2.04 15.72
CA ALA A 331 16.44 -0.89 15.91
C ALA A 331 17.77 -1.06 15.15
N LYS A 332 18.36 -2.25 15.16
CA LYS A 332 19.58 -2.57 14.38
C LYS A 332 19.39 -2.42 12.86
N ARG A 333 18.15 -2.48 12.38
CA ARG A 333 17.80 -2.36 10.95
C ARG A 333 17.28 -0.96 10.58
N HIS A 334 17.32 0.02 11.47
CA HIS A 334 16.80 1.36 11.22
C HIS A 334 17.36 1.96 9.92
N ASP A 335 18.68 1.99 9.76
CA ASP A 335 19.34 2.55 8.58
C ASP A 335 18.97 1.81 7.29
N TYR A 336 18.78 0.48 7.36
CA TYR A 336 18.29 -0.31 6.25
C TYR A 336 16.89 0.15 5.83
N TYR A 337 15.95 0.31 6.77
CA TYR A 337 14.59 0.78 6.44
C TYR A 337 14.59 2.17 5.83
N VAL A 338 15.36 3.10 6.40
CA VAL A 338 15.50 4.47 5.89
C VAL A 338 16.05 4.50 4.47
N GLN A 339 17.06 3.67 4.17
CA GLN A 339 17.72 3.65 2.86
C GLN A 339 16.90 2.89 1.82
N GLU A 340 16.51 1.64 2.13
CA GLU A 340 15.83 0.72 1.19
C GLU A 340 14.47 1.26 0.76
N TYR A 341 13.71 1.80 1.70
CA TYR A 341 12.37 2.32 1.46
C TYR A 341 12.33 3.85 1.28
N SER A 342 13.42 4.45 0.82
CA SER A 342 13.43 5.83 0.37
C SER A 342 12.94 5.94 -1.07
N TRP A 343 12.29 7.06 -1.40
CA TRP A 343 11.92 7.34 -2.80
C TRP A 343 13.15 7.48 -3.70
N ASP A 344 14.29 7.87 -3.16
CA ASP A 344 15.56 7.91 -3.90
C ASP A 344 16.03 6.51 -4.30
N ALA A 345 15.89 5.52 -3.41
CA ALA A 345 16.21 4.13 -3.73
C ALA A 345 15.26 3.57 -4.79
N VAL A 346 13.96 3.88 -4.69
CA VAL A 346 12.95 3.51 -5.70
C VAL A 346 13.31 4.10 -7.07
N ALA A 347 13.57 5.41 -7.13
CA ALA A 347 13.95 6.09 -8.37
C ALA A 347 15.25 5.55 -8.97
N LYS A 348 16.24 5.23 -8.11
CA LYS A 348 17.50 4.61 -8.54
C LYS A 348 17.29 3.22 -9.15
N ARG A 349 16.45 2.37 -8.52
CA ARG A 349 16.10 1.05 -9.08
C ARG A 349 15.39 1.19 -10.44
N MET A 350 14.43 2.12 -10.55
CA MET A 350 13.76 2.41 -11.82
C MET A 350 14.74 2.87 -12.88
N LYS A 351 15.61 3.85 -12.56
CA LYS A 351 16.63 4.33 -13.49
C LYS A 351 17.52 3.20 -13.98
N THR A 352 18.06 2.39 -13.07
CA THR A 352 18.92 1.25 -13.41
C THR A 352 18.24 0.27 -14.38
N ALA A 353 16.94 0.06 -14.22
CA ALA A 353 16.18 -0.81 -15.10
C ALA A 353 15.87 -0.15 -16.46
N MET A 354 15.59 1.16 -16.48
CA MET A 354 15.35 1.93 -17.70
C MET A 354 16.61 2.05 -18.56
N ASP A 355 17.78 2.16 -17.96
CA ASP A 355 19.06 2.26 -18.67
C ASP A 355 19.47 0.94 -19.36
N ARG A 356 18.85 -0.19 -19.04
CA ARG A 356 19.13 -1.52 -19.62
C ARG A 356 18.26 -1.86 -20.83
N ASN A 357 17.21 -1.09 -21.06
CA ASN A 357 16.23 -1.27 -22.13
C ASN A 357 16.37 -0.15 -23.19
#